data_3138ce1633ef236f702f0ca73b87d5d1
#
_entry.id   3138ce1633ef236f702f0ca73b87d5d1
#
_cell.length_a   1.000
_cell.length_b   1.000
_cell.length_c   1.000
_cell.angle_alpha   90.00
_cell.angle_beta   90.00
_cell.angle_gamma   90.00
#
_symmetry.space_group_name_H-M   'P 1'
#
loop_
_entity.id
_entity.type
_entity.pdbx_description
1 polymer ?
#
loop_
_entity_poly.entity_id
_entity_poly.type
_entity_poly.pdbx_seq_one_letter_code
_entity_poly.pdbx_strand_id
1 'polypeptide(L)'
;MTWKLAYTKQAQKDARMLAASGLKSKGQELLALIAEDPYRKPPPFEKLIGDLSGAYSRRINIQHRLVYQVLEDEGVVKVLRLWSHYE
;
A
#
# COMPACT_ATOMS: atom_id res chain seq x y z
N MET A 1 6.95 -14.34 8.99
CA MET A 1 8.05 -13.82 8.20
C MET A 1 7.76 -12.40 7.77
N THR A 2 8.71 -11.50 7.93
CA THR A 2 8.49 -10.07 7.66
C THR A 2 8.98 -9.70 6.27
N TRP A 3 8.17 -8.98 5.54
CA TRP A 3 8.54 -8.45 4.23
C TRP A 3 9.17 -7.09 4.40
N LYS A 4 10.16 -6.79 3.59
CA LYS A 4 10.79 -5.49 3.58
C LYS A 4 9.92 -4.52 2.75
N LEU A 5 9.66 -3.34 3.30
CA LEU A 5 8.89 -2.31 2.58
C LEU A 5 9.85 -1.36 1.86
N ALA A 6 9.54 -1.09 0.59
CA ALA A 6 10.24 -0.08 -0.19
C ALA A 6 9.22 0.92 -0.70
N TYR A 7 9.61 2.19 -0.81
CA TYR A 7 8.70 3.26 -1.19
C TYR A 7 9.21 3.99 -2.42
N THR A 8 8.29 4.26 -3.36
CA THR A 8 8.60 5.14 -4.48
C THR A 8 8.66 6.59 -3.97
N LYS A 9 9.21 7.50 -4.79
CA LYS A 9 9.20 8.92 -4.45
C LYS A 9 7.77 9.43 -4.29
N GLN A 10 6.87 8.98 -5.15
CA GLN A 10 5.48 9.37 -5.07
C GLN A 10 4.83 8.85 -3.77
N ALA A 11 5.14 7.62 -3.37
CA ALA A 11 4.63 7.08 -2.12
C ALA A 11 5.13 7.86 -0.91
N GLN A 12 6.36 8.34 -0.95
CA GLN A 12 6.92 9.16 0.12
C GLN A 12 6.19 10.50 0.24
N LYS A 13 5.88 11.13 -0.89
CA LYS A 13 5.08 12.36 -0.90
C LYS A 13 3.68 12.09 -0.39
N ASP A 14 3.08 10.98 -0.83
CA ASP A 14 1.75 10.58 -0.41
C ASP A 14 1.70 10.37 1.11
N ALA A 15 2.74 9.78 1.68
CA ALA A 15 2.81 9.55 3.12
C ALA A 15 2.76 10.84 3.92
N ARG A 16 3.40 11.89 3.43
CA ARG A 16 3.35 13.20 4.07
C ARG A 16 1.95 13.78 4.02
N MET A 17 1.29 13.67 2.88
CA MET A 17 -0.08 14.16 2.74
C MET A 17 -1.04 13.37 3.63
N LEU A 18 -0.84 12.07 3.70
CA LEU A 18 -1.64 11.19 4.54
C LEU A 18 -1.51 11.60 6.02
N ALA A 19 -0.29 11.86 6.46
CA ALA A 19 -0.02 12.30 7.84
C ALA A 19 -0.68 13.64 8.12
N ALA A 20 -0.61 14.58 7.17
CA ALA A 20 -1.22 15.90 7.32
C ALA A 20 -2.74 15.84 7.40
N SER A 21 -3.36 14.83 6.80
CA SER A 21 -4.81 14.68 6.78
C SER A 21 -5.38 13.94 7.99
N GLY A 22 -4.51 13.51 8.92
CA GLY A 22 -4.94 12.77 10.10
C GLY A 22 -5.10 11.28 9.90
N LEU A 23 -4.66 10.76 8.76
CA LEU A 23 -4.79 9.34 8.41
C LEU A 23 -3.50 8.56 8.67
N LYS A 24 -2.54 9.15 9.37
CA LYS A 24 -1.25 8.51 9.61
C LYS A 24 -1.38 7.16 10.31
N SER A 25 -2.18 7.09 11.36
CA SER A 25 -2.37 5.85 12.11
C SER A 25 -2.93 4.74 11.24
N LYS A 26 -3.93 5.07 10.45
CA LYS A 26 -4.57 4.10 9.55
C LYS A 26 -3.58 3.60 8.51
N GLY A 27 -2.80 4.51 7.92
CA GLY A 27 -1.78 4.16 6.95
C GLY A 27 -0.71 3.25 7.56
N GLN A 28 -0.25 3.57 8.76
CA GLN A 28 0.76 2.78 9.45
C GLN A 28 0.24 1.38 9.79
N GLU A 29 -1.02 1.25 10.20
CA GLU A 29 -1.62 -0.05 10.44
C GLU A 29 -1.59 -0.93 9.19
N LEU A 30 -1.98 -0.36 8.05
CA LEU A 30 -1.99 -1.11 6.81
C LEU A 30 -0.59 -1.47 6.35
N LEU A 31 0.37 -0.55 6.50
CA LEU A 31 1.77 -0.83 6.14
C LEU A 31 2.35 -1.95 7.00
N ALA A 32 2.08 -1.93 8.30
CA ALA A 32 2.53 -2.99 9.19
C ALA A 32 1.90 -4.33 8.81
N LEU A 33 0.63 -4.32 8.44
CA LEU A 33 -0.10 -5.51 8.05
C LEU A 33 0.50 -6.14 6.78
N ILE A 34 0.77 -5.33 5.75
CA ILE A 34 1.33 -5.86 4.51
C ILE A 34 2.81 -6.24 4.65
N ALA A 35 3.53 -5.64 5.61
CA ALA A 35 4.89 -6.06 5.91
C ALA A 35 4.92 -7.43 6.55
N GLU A 36 3.87 -7.77 7.29
CA GLU A 36 3.74 -9.08 7.90
C GLU A 36 3.24 -10.12 6.88
N ASP A 37 2.19 -9.77 6.15
CA ASP A 37 1.60 -10.64 5.13
C ASP A 37 0.85 -9.78 4.10
N PRO A 38 1.44 -9.56 2.91
CA PRO A 38 0.80 -8.70 1.91
C PRO A 38 -0.48 -9.28 1.32
N TYR A 39 -0.78 -10.53 1.58
CA TYR A 39 -2.00 -11.18 1.07
C TYR A 39 -3.06 -11.39 2.15
N ARG A 40 -2.83 -10.87 3.34
CA ARG A 40 -3.72 -11.10 4.47
C ARG A 40 -5.10 -10.48 4.28
N LYS A 41 -6.11 -11.23 4.63
CA LYS A 41 -7.51 -10.78 4.68
C LYS A 41 -8.10 -11.12 6.05
N PRO A 42 -9.00 -10.30 6.63
CA PRO A 42 -9.29 -8.93 6.27
C PRO A 42 -8.13 -8.00 6.60
N PRO A 43 -8.06 -6.78 6.07
CA PRO A 43 -9.03 -6.18 5.16
C PRO A 43 -8.89 -6.70 3.74
N PRO A 44 -9.93 -6.56 2.92
CA PRO A 44 -9.87 -7.03 1.55
C PRO A 44 -8.94 -6.18 0.69
N PHE A 45 -8.44 -6.77 -0.38
CA PHE A 45 -7.64 -6.05 -1.36
C PHE A 45 -8.11 -6.45 -2.76
N GLU A 46 -7.78 -5.62 -3.73
CA GLU A 46 -8.11 -5.86 -5.12
C GLU A 46 -6.83 -6.00 -5.94
N LYS A 47 -6.82 -6.95 -6.86
CA LYS A 47 -5.75 -7.05 -7.83
C LYS A 47 -5.98 -6.01 -8.91
N LEU A 48 -4.93 -5.29 -9.28
CA LEU A 48 -5.00 -4.32 -10.35
C LEU A 48 -4.62 -4.98 -11.67
N ILE A 49 -5.23 -4.51 -12.75
CA ILE A 49 -5.00 -5.04 -14.09
C ILE A 49 -4.53 -3.91 -15.00
N GLY A 50 -4.10 -4.24 -16.21
CA GLY A 50 -3.57 -3.27 -17.15
C GLY A 50 -2.14 -2.90 -16.81
N ASP A 51 -1.83 -1.61 -16.88
CA ASP A 51 -0.47 -1.11 -16.65
C ASP A 51 0.04 -1.39 -15.23
N LEU A 52 -0.87 -1.60 -14.28
CA LEU A 52 -0.51 -1.89 -12.89
C LEU A 52 -0.68 -3.38 -12.56
N SER A 53 -0.65 -4.22 -13.58
CA SER A 53 -0.73 -5.67 -13.39
C SER A 53 0.36 -6.15 -12.42
N GLY A 54 -0.03 -6.98 -11.45
CA GLY A 54 0.88 -7.44 -10.41
C GLY A 54 0.87 -6.57 -9.16
N ALA A 55 0.12 -5.47 -9.19
CA ALA A 55 -0.06 -4.63 -8.01
C ALA A 55 -1.40 -4.91 -7.33
N TYR A 56 -1.49 -4.49 -6.08
CA TYR A 56 -2.69 -4.65 -5.26
C TYR A 56 -3.10 -3.33 -4.66
N SER A 57 -4.39 -3.18 -4.39
CA SER A 57 -4.94 -1.98 -3.80
C SER A 57 -5.75 -2.32 -2.56
N ARG A 58 -5.46 -1.63 -1.46
CA ARG A 58 -6.25 -1.72 -0.23
C ARG A 58 -6.79 -0.35 0.12
N ARG A 59 -8.01 -0.32 0.64
CA ARG A 59 -8.63 0.94 1.01
C ARG A 59 -8.07 1.45 2.33
N ILE A 60 -7.61 2.71 2.33
CA ILE A 60 -7.21 3.38 3.57
C ILE A 60 -8.46 4.00 4.20
N ASN A 61 -9.22 4.71 3.37
CA ASN A 61 -10.53 5.23 3.74
C ASN A 61 -11.38 5.29 2.48
N ILE A 62 -12.50 6.02 2.51
CA ILE A 62 -13.41 6.07 1.39
C ILE A 62 -12.79 6.72 0.13
N GLN A 63 -11.77 7.56 0.29
CA GLN A 63 -11.16 8.30 -0.81
C GLN A 63 -9.77 7.80 -1.20
N HIS A 64 -9.01 7.28 -0.25
CA HIS A 64 -7.60 7.00 -0.48
C HIS A 64 -7.29 5.52 -0.38
N ARG A 65 -6.33 5.08 -1.17
CA ARG A 65 -5.93 3.67 -1.23
C ARG A 65 -4.42 3.52 -1.12
N LEU A 66 -4.04 2.41 -0.53
CA LEU A 66 -2.67 1.94 -0.50
C LEU A 66 -2.49 1.04 -1.71
N VAL A 67 -1.59 1.42 -2.62
CA VAL A 67 -1.27 0.62 -3.81
C VAL A 67 0.14 0.09 -3.65
N TYR A 68 0.31 -1.22 -3.79
CA TYR A 68 1.60 -1.86 -3.58
C TYR A 68 1.80 -3.03 -4.52
N GLN A 69 3.04 -3.40 -4.71
CA GLN A 69 3.45 -4.52 -5.55
C GLN A 69 4.26 -5.48 -4.71
N VAL A 70 3.99 -6.77 -4.85
CA VAL A 70 4.71 -7.81 -4.10
C VAL A 70 5.81 -8.39 -4.97
N LEU A 71 7.05 -8.24 -4.53
CA LEU A 71 8.22 -8.77 -5.22
C LEU A 71 8.70 -9.98 -4.44
N GLU A 72 8.10 -11.13 -4.72
CA GLU A 72 8.32 -12.36 -3.95
C GLU A 72 9.77 -12.83 -3.97
N ASP A 73 10.42 -12.77 -5.13
CA ASP A 73 11.80 -13.21 -5.27
C ASP A 73 12.77 -12.41 -4.40
N GLU A 74 12.41 -11.16 -4.12
CA GLU A 74 13.24 -10.26 -3.33
C GLU A 74 12.79 -10.15 -1.88
N GLY A 75 11.62 -10.69 -1.56
CA GLY A 75 11.04 -10.54 -0.23
C GLY A 75 10.64 -9.11 0.09
N VAL A 76 10.29 -8.34 -0.92
CA VAL A 76 10.01 -6.90 -0.81
C VAL A 76 8.58 -6.61 -1.22
N VAL A 77 7.94 -5.73 -0.47
CA VAL A 77 6.67 -5.11 -0.86
C VAL A 77 6.97 -3.66 -1.24
N LYS A 78 6.78 -3.34 -2.51
CA LYS A 78 7.04 -2.00 -3.03
C LYS A 78 5.76 -1.17 -2.94
N VAL A 79 5.78 -0.14 -2.12
CA VAL A 79 4.64 0.76 -1.96
C VAL A 79 4.68 1.79 -3.07
N LEU A 80 3.67 1.77 -3.93
CA LEU A 80 3.59 2.64 -5.10
C LEU A 80 2.85 3.93 -4.80
N ARG A 81 1.75 3.86 -4.06
CA ARG A 81 0.95 5.03 -3.70
C ARG A 81 0.34 4.84 -2.31
N LEU A 82 0.18 5.94 -1.60
CA LEU A 82 -0.46 5.97 -0.28
C LEU A 82 -1.57 7.02 -0.18
N TRP A 83 -1.67 7.89 -1.17
CA TRP A 83 -2.64 8.98 -1.19
C TRP A 83 -3.24 9.01 -2.59
N SER A 84 -3.74 7.86 -3.03
CA SER A 84 -4.21 7.72 -4.38
C SER A 84 -5.71 7.55 -4.42
N HIS A 85 -6.34 8.38 -5.22
CA HIS A 85 -7.75 8.27 -5.56
C HIS A 85 -7.80 7.40 -6.81
N TYR A 86 -7.78 6.11 -6.62
CA TYR A 86 -7.66 5.18 -7.73
C TYR A 86 -9.01 4.59 -8.08
N GLU A 87 -9.38 4.71 -9.32
CA GLU A 87 -10.63 4.17 -9.83
C GLU A 87 -10.39 2.96 -10.72
#